data_916bcda47529d7c9212857d89e4a6566
#
_entry.id   916bcda47529d7c9212857d89e4a6566
#
_cell.length_a   1.000
_cell.length_b   1.000
_cell.length_c   1.000
_cell.angle_alpha   90.00
_cell.angle_beta   90.00
_cell.angle_gamma   90.00
#
_symmetry.space_group_name_H-M   'P 1'
#
loop_
_entity.id
_entity.type
_entity.pdbx_description
1 polymer ?
#
loop_
_entity_poly.entity_id
_entity_poly.type
_entity_poly.pdbx_seq_one_letter_code
_entity_poly.pdbx_strand_id
1 'polypeptide(L)'
;MNYTHRRQLFWNSLVIVFGNALYALTVALFLEPAGLVTGGATGIALAFGRLTGLSVSGFLLVFNLAMLVWGWAVLGRAFALNTLASSILSPVFLALWERLLADRVLTEDIFLCTVFAGLGIGVALGLVIRAGASTGGMDIPPLVLQKWFRLPVSLTMMVFDIAILLVQALFSPPEQVLYGIVMVILHTIVMDKMLLLGDSRTQVKIVSTRSDEIRDAILEQIDRGVTILHGEGGYTHEPTEVLLSVVSNQELPKLEKLVHSIDPECFLIVSRVTEVSGRGFSLEKQYQ
;
A
#
# COMPACT_ATOMS: atom_id res chain seq x y z
N MET A 1 -13.70 1.72 24.93
CA MET A 1 -12.69 1.65 23.83
C MET A 1 -12.10 0.25 23.87
N ASN A 2 -12.50 -0.61 22.92
CA ASN A 2 -12.24 -2.05 22.94
C ASN A 2 -10.73 -2.36 22.82
N TYR A 3 -10.28 -3.42 23.49
CA TYR A 3 -8.89 -3.90 23.56
C TYR A 3 -8.29 -4.11 22.15
N THR A 4 -9.09 -4.58 21.21
CA THR A 4 -8.73 -4.77 19.81
C THR A 4 -8.38 -3.45 19.09
N HIS A 5 -9.10 -2.36 19.35
CA HIS A 5 -8.86 -1.05 18.75
C HIS A 5 -7.56 -0.40 19.23
N ARG A 6 -7.22 -0.55 20.52
CA ARG A 6 -5.94 -0.09 21.08
C ARG A 6 -4.74 -0.84 20.49
N ARG A 7 -4.86 -2.15 20.31
CA ARG A 7 -3.83 -2.99 19.70
C ARG A 7 -3.58 -2.58 18.24
N GLN A 8 -4.63 -2.31 17.50
CA GLN A 8 -4.54 -1.88 16.09
C GLN A 8 -3.89 -0.50 15.96
N LEU A 9 -4.26 0.46 16.82
CA LEU A 9 -3.61 1.78 16.88
C LEU A 9 -2.12 1.67 17.18
N PHE A 10 -1.73 0.84 18.14
CA PHE A 10 -0.32 0.63 18.49
C PHE A 10 0.47 0.03 17.30
N TRP A 11 -0.06 -0.98 16.62
CA TRP A 11 0.58 -1.56 15.45
C TRP A 11 0.71 -0.57 14.30
N ASN A 12 -0.33 0.21 14.03
CA ASN A 12 -0.27 1.25 13.00
C ASN A 12 0.79 2.30 13.32
N SER A 13 0.92 2.72 14.58
CA SER A 13 1.96 3.66 14.99
C SER A 13 3.37 3.09 14.80
N LEU A 14 3.59 1.81 15.13
CA LEU A 14 4.87 1.13 14.89
C LEU A 14 5.20 1.06 13.38
N VAL A 15 4.21 0.75 12.56
CA VAL A 15 4.37 0.69 11.09
C VAL A 15 4.71 2.08 10.54
N ILE A 16 4.08 3.15 11.04
CA ILE A 16 4.39 4.53 10.64
C ILE A 16 5.84 4.88 11.00
N VAL A 17 6.27 4.58 12.22
CA VAL A 17 7.66 4.83 12.67
C VAL A 17 8.66 4.07 11.80
N PHE A 18 8.43 2.77 11.61
CA PHE A 18 9.29 1.93 10.77
C PHE A 18 9.32 2.38 9.31
N GLY A 19 8.16 2.71 8.73
CA GLY A 19 8.07 3.19 7.36
C GLY A 19 8.84 4.50 7.15
N ASN A 20 8.73 5.47 8.09
CA ASN A 20 9.49 6.71 8.03
C ASN A 20 11.01 6.48 8.22
N ALA A 21 11.40 5.57 9.10
CA ALA A 21 12.80 5.21 9.29
C ALA A 21 13.39 4.57 8.02
N LEU A 22 12.63 3.68 7.37
CA LEU A 22 13.03 3.04 6.10
C LEU A 22 13.09 4.06 4.96
N TYR A 23 12.11 4.97 4.87
CA TYR A 23 12.12 6.06 3.89
C TYR A 23 13.38 6.90 4.02
N ALA A 24 13.64 7.39 5.22
CA ALA A 24 14.82 8.22 5.52
C ALA A 24 16.14 7.48 5.26
N LEU A 25 16.23 6.19 5.61
CA LEU A 25 17.39 5.34 5.32
C LEU A 25 17.63 5.23 3.81
N THR A 26 16.56 5.02 3.05
CA THR A 26 16.64 4.90 1.59
C THR A 26 17.10 6.20 0.94
N VAL A 27 16.59 7.33 1.44
CA VAL A 27 17.01 8.67 0.97
C VAL A 27 18.50 8.88 1.25
N ALA A 28 18.96 8.65 2.48
CA ALA A 28 20.35 8.86 2.88
C ALA A 28 21.35 7.95 2.13
N LEU A 29 20.97 6.69 1.86
CA LEU A 29 21.88 5.72 1.23
C LEU A 29 21.94 5.80 -0.29
N PHE A 30 20.82 6.14 -0.94
CA PHE A 30 20.72 5.99 -2.39
C PHE A 30 20.31 7.27 -3.12
N LEU A 31 19.42 8.07 -2.53
CA LEU A 31 18.87 9.24 -3.23
C LEU A 31 19.83 10.42 -3.18
N GLU A 32 20.28 10.81 -2.00
CA GLU A 32 21.16 11.96 -1.78
C GLU A 32 22.54 11.79 -2.41
N PRO A 33 23.24 10.64 -2.19
CA PRO A 33 24.58 10.45 -2.75
C PRO A 33 24.59 10.44 -4.28
N ALA A 34 23.53 9.90 -4.90
CA ALA A 34 23.42 9.84 -6.35
C ALA A 34 22.89 11.12 -7.00
N GLY A 35 22.44 12.11 -6.20
CA GLY A 35 21.86 13.36 -6.70
C GLY A 35 20.61 13.13 -7.56
N LEU A 36 19.84 12.08 -7.26
CA LEU A 36 18.66 11.71 -8.05
C LEU A 36 17.57 12.77 -7.94
N VAL A 37 17.00 13.13 -9.08
CA VAL A 37 15.85 14.02 -9.16
C VAL A 37 14.59 13.25 -8.81
N THR A 38 13.80 13.79 -7.89
CA THR A 38 12.55 13.16 -7.44
C THR A 38 11.33 13.98 -7.82
N GLY A 39 10.17 13.32 -7.90
CA GLY A 39 8.86 13.98 -7.88
C GLY A 39 8.57 14.63 -6.52
N GLY A 40 7.29 14.69 -6.17
CA GLY A 40 6.81 15.14 -4.87
C GLY A 40 6.97 16.63 -4.59
N ALA A 41 6.76 17.00 -3.32
CA ALA A 41 6.75 18.40 -2.89
C ALA A 41 8.09 19.11 -3.09
N THR A 42 9.21 18.40 -2.87
CA THR A 42 10.56 18.94 -3.08
C THR A 42 10.80 19.27 -4.54
N GLY A 43 10.37 18.40 -5.45
CA GLY A 43 10.46 18.64 -6.89
C GLY A 43 9.72 19.90 -7.33
N ILE A 44 8.50 20.11 -6.84
CA ILE A 44 7.72 21.33 -7.09
C ILE A 44 8.42 22.55 -6.50
N ALA A 45 8.92 22.44 -5.27
CA ALA A 45 9.59 23.55 -4.59
C ALA A 45 10.87 24.01 -5.32
N LEU A 46 11.64 23.06 -5.85
CA LEU A 46 12.83 23.35 -6.65
C LEU A 46 12.47 24.03 -7.99
N ALA A 47 11.47 23.49 -8.70
CA ALA A 47 10.99 24.10 -9.94
C ALA A 47 10.46 25.52 -9.69
N PHE A 48 9.65 25.70 -8.65
CA PHE A 48 9.10 27.00 -8.28
C PHE A 48 10.18 28.00 -7.86
N GLY A 49 11.14 27.58 -7.03
CA GLY A 49 12.27 28.42 -6.61
C GLY A 49 13.12 28.89 -7.80
N ARG A 50 13.36 28.03 -8.79
CA ARG A 50 14.09 28.41 -10.02
C ARG A 50 13.32 29.38 -10.91
N LEU A 51 12.00 29.26 -10.98
CA LEU A 51 11.15 30.14 -11.79
C LEU A 51 10.93 31.50 -11.15
N THR A 52 10.79 31.57 -9.82
CA THR A 52 10.39 32.78 -9.10
C THR A 52 11.50 33.44 -8.31
N GLY A 53 12.62 32.75 -8.05
CA GLY A 53 13.70 33.22 -7.17
C GLY A 53 13.35 33.17 -5.68
N LEU A 54 12.21 32.61 -5.30
CA LEU A 54 11.79 32.51 -3.91
C LEU A 54 12.48 31.35 -3.19
N SER A 55 12.51 31.43 -1.85
CA SER A 55 13.10 30.39 -1.01
C SER A 55 12.38 29.06 -1.17
N VAL A 56 13.11 28.03 -1.57
CA VAL A 56 12.63 26.64 -1.69
C VAL A 56 12.05 26.15 -0.37
N SER A 57 12.77 26.39 0.73
CA SER A 57 12.33 25.96 2.08
C SER A 57 11.05 26.67 2.52
N GLY A 58 10.91 27.97 2.23
CA GLY A 58 9.70 28.72 2.55
C GLY A 58 8.49 28.21 1.77
N PHE A 59 8.66 27.99 0.46
CA PHE A 59 7.60 27.38 -0.34
C PHE A 59 7.21 26.00 0.17
N LEU A 60 8.18 25.12 0.47
CA LEU A 60 7.95 23.78 0.94
C LEU A 60 7.15 23.76 2.26
N LEU A 61 7.49 24.66 3.19
CA LEU A 61 6.78 24.77 4.45
C LEU A 61 5.30 25.15 4.24
N VAL A 62 5.05 26.18 3.44
CA VAL A 62 3.68 26.64 3.15
C VAL A 62 2.89 25.59 2.39
N PHE A 63 3.51 24.95 1.40
CA PHE A 63 2.90 23.88 0.61
C PHE A 63 2.52 22.68 1.49
N ASN A 64 3.44 22.17 2.32
CA ASN A 64 3.19 21.03 3.19
C ASN A 64 2.09 21.35 4.23
N LEU A 65 2.09 22.58 4.78
CA LEU A 65 1.05 23.01 5.71
C LEU A 65 -0.32 23.08 5.02
N ALA A 66 -0.38 23.63 3.81
CA ALA A 66 -1.62 23.71 3.02
C ALA A 66 -2.14 22.28 2.70
N MET A 67 -1.25 21.36 2.28
CA MET A 67 -1.61 19.96 2.03
C MET A 67 -2.10 19.26 3.30
N LEU A 68 -1.46 19.50 4.45
CA LEU A 68 -1.89 18.93 5.73
C LEU A 68 -3.29 19.41 6.13
N VAL A 69 -3.56 20.72 5.98
CA VAL A 69 -4.89 21.29 6.26
C VAL A 69 -5.94 20.72 5.32
N TRP A 70 -5.62 20.58 4.04
CA TRP A 70 -6.51 19.96 3.05
C TRP A 70 -6.76 18.48 3.37
N GLY A 71 -5.71 17.73 3.68
CA GLY A 71 -5.81 16.34 4.13
C GLY A 71 -6.67 16.20 5.40
N TRP A 72 -6.50 17.10 6.36
CA TRP A 72 -7.35 17.13 7.56
C TRP A 72 -8.83 17.35 7.22
N ALA A 73 -9.13 18.32 6.39
CA ALA A 73 -10.50 18.63 6.00
C ALA A 73 -11.19 17.47 5.26
N VAL A 74 -10.45 16.75 4.42
CA VAL A 74 -11.00 15.68 3.57
C VAL A 74 -10.86 14.30 4.21
N LEU A 75 -9.68 13.93 4.70
CA LEU A 75 -9.37 12.58 5.19
C LEU A 75 -9.62 12.41 6.70
N GLY A 76 -9.73 13.52 7.43
CA GLY A 76 -10.12 13.53 8.83
C GLY A 76 -8.96 13.66 9.83
N ARG A 77 -9.34 13.78 11.13
CA ARG A 77 -8.40 14.12 12.21
C ARG A 77 -7.33 13.05 12.45
N ALA A 78 -7.70 11.77 12.38
CA ALA A 78 -6.76 10.68 12.64
C ALA A 78 -5.65 10.66 11.58
N PHE A 79 -6.00 10.83 10.31
CA PHE A 79 -5.03 10.96 9.22
C PHE A 79 -4.10 12.16 9.43
N ALA A 80 -4.65 13.32 9.78
CA ALA A 80 -3.86 14.54 9.98
C ALA A 80 -2.84 14.40 11.12
N LEU A 81 -3.23 13.80 12.26
CA LEU A 81 -2.33 13.56 13.39
C LEU A 81 -1.22 12.57 13.04
N ASN A 82 -1.56 11.48 12.36
CA ASN A 82 -0.58 10.49 11.91
C ASN A 82 0.40 11.10 10.89
N THR A 83 -0.10 11.90 9.96
CA THR A 83 0.72 12.59 8.95
C THR A 83 1.60 13.67 9.58
N LEU A 84 1.11 14.41 10.57
CA LEU A 84 1.93 15.36 11.31
C LEU A 84 3.09 14.66 12.05
N ALA A 85 2.80 13.53 12.71
CA ALA A 85 3.85 12.71 13.33
C ALA A 85 4.87 12.21 12.29
N SER A 86 4.41 11.73 11.15
CA SER A 86 5.26 11.27 10.04
C SER A 86 6.17 12.39 9.51
N SER A 87 5.62 13.59 9.32
CA SER A 87 6.36 14.77 8.85
C SER A 87 7.45 15.24 9.82
N ILE A 88 7.34 14.90 11.10
CA ILE A 88 8.39 15.16 12.10
C ILE A 88 9.39 14.01 12.15
N LEU A 89 8.92 12.76 12.10
CA LEU A 89 9.77 11.56 12.19
C LEU A 89 10.73 11.45 11.00
N SER A 90 10.27 11.76 9.80
CA SER A 90 11.05 11.61 8.56
C SER A 90 12.37 12.41 8.61
N PRO A 91 12.38 13.74 8.86
CA PRO A 91 13.64 14.50 8.95
C PRO A 91 14.49 14.11 10.17
N VAL A 92 13.87 13.70 11.28
CA VAL A 92 14.62 13.22 12.45
C VAL A 92 15.39 11.93 12.13
N PHE A 93 14.74 10.97 11.46
CA PHE A 93 15.42 9.75 11.03
C PHE A 93 16.47 10.04 9.95
N LEU A 94 16.20 10.97 9.03
CA LEU A 94 17.19 11.35 8.02
C LEU A 94 18.46 11.88 8.68
N ALA A 95 18.34 12.87 9.58
CA ALA A 95 19.48 13.42 10.31
C ALA A 95 20.19 12.35 11.18
N LEU A 96 19.45 11.38 11.70
CA LEU A 96 20.04 10.26 12.44
C LEU A 96 20.87 9.35 11.53
N TRP A 97 20.32 8.98 10.36
CA TRP A 97 21.00 8.11 9.40
C TRP A 97 22.22 8.79 8.78
N GLU A 98 22.15 10.06 8.43
CA GLU A 98 23.31 10.85 7.96
C GLU A 98 24.47 10.81 8.96
N ARG A 99 24.16 10.98 10.25
CA ARG A 99 25.18 10.89 11.32
C ARG A 99 25.74 9.48 11.52
N LEU A 100 24.89 8.45 11.46
CA LEU A 100 25.30 7.07 11.70
C LEU A 100 26.06 6.47 10.51
N LEU A 101 25.71 6.88 9.31
CA LEU A 101 26.31 6.37 8.07
C LEU A 101 27.61 7.13 7.73
N ALA A 102 27.78 8.37 8.24
CA ALA A 102 29.02 9.15 8.18
C ALA A 102 29.76 8.99 6.83
N ASP A 103 29.21 9.51 5.76
CA ASP A 103 29.78 9.50 4.40
C ASP A 103 29.98 8.10 3.77
N ARG A 104 29.35 7.08 4.32
CA ARG A 104 29.40 5.74 3.72
C ARG A 104 28.53 5.71 2.46
N VAL A 105 29.15 5.86 1.31
CA VAL A 105 28.52 5.60 0.01
C VAL A 105 28.54 4.08 -0.22
N LEU A 106 27.37 3.45 -0.31
CA LEU A 106 27.26 2.00 -0.59
C LEU A 106 27.63 1.68 -2.04
N THR A 107 27.27 2.55 -2.96
CA THR A 107 27.54 2.40 -4.38
C THR A 107 27.53 3.78 -5.05
N GLU A 108 28.43 3.96 -6.01
CA GLU A 108 28.49 5.16 -6.88
C GLU A 108 27.70 4.94 -8.19
N ASP A 109 27.20 3.73 -8.40
CA ASP A 109 26.41 3.40 -9.60
C ASP A 109 25.00 4.00 -9.47
N ILE A 110 24.72 5.01 -10.31
CA ILE A 110 23.44 5.74 -10.31
C ILE A 110 22.27 4.79 -10.63
N PHE A 111 22.48 3.79 -11.49
CA PHE A 111 21.43 2.81 -11.82
C PHE A 111 21.07 1.95 -10.61
N LEU A 112 22.06 1.43 -9.89
CA LEU A 112 21.82 0.70 -8.66
C LEU A 112 21.14 1.58 -7.60
N CYS A 113 21.61 2.81 -7.42
CA CYS A 113 20.96 3.79 -6.54
C CYS A 113 19.50 4.00 -6.92
N THR A 114 19.20 4.16 -8.21
CA THR A 114 17.83 4.34 -8.72
C THR A 114 16.93 3.15 -8.40
N VAL A 115 17.43 1.93 -8.61
CA VAL A 115 16.68 0.69 -8.34
C VAL A 115 16.39 0.54 -6.84
N PHE A 116 17.41 0.65 -6.00
CA PHE A 116 17.23 0.49 -4.55
C PHE A 116 16.46 1.65 -3.91
N ALA A 117 16.60 2.88 -4.42
CA ALA A 117 15.77 4.00 -4.01
C ALA A 117 14.29 3.74 -4.35
N GLY A 118 13.99 3.33 -5.58
CA GLY A 118 12.64 3.01 -6.00
C GLY A 118 12.00 1.89 -5.17
N LEU A 119 12.73 0.80 -4.91
CA LEU A 119 12.27 -0.30 -4.07
C LEU A 119 12.02 0.15 -2.62
N GLY A 120 12.98 0.81 -2.00
CA GLY A 120 12.91 1.23 -0.60
C GLY A 120 11.82 2.28 -0.36
N ILE A 121 11.72 3.30 -1.23
CA ILE A 121 10.67 4.32 -1.17
C ILE A 121 9.30 3.69 -1.37
N GLY A 122 9.14 2.79 -2.35
CA GLY A 122 7.88 2.11 -2.61
C GLY A 122 7.37 1.30 -1.42
N VAL A 123 8.25 0.54 -0.75
CA VAL A 123 7.92 -0.18 0.48
C VAL A 123 7.56 0.79 1.60
N ALA A 124 8.38 1.82 1.81
CA ALA A 124 8.21 2.78 2.90
C ALA A 124 6.88 3.55 2.77
N LEU A 125 6.61 4.13 1.60
CA LEU A 125 5.36 4.85 1.31
C LEU A 125 4.15 3.93 1.43
N GLY A 126 4.23 2.73 0.87
CA GLY A 126 3.15 1.74 0.97
C GLY A 126 2.80 1.39 2.41
N LEU A 127 3.79 1.22 3.29
CA LEU A 127 3.60 0.97 4.72
C LEU A 127 2.95 2.15 5.43
N VAL A 128 3.44 3.38 5.20
CA VAL A 128 2.93 4.60 5.85
C VAL A 128 1.49 4.87 5.44
N ILE A 129 1.20 4.81 4.14
CA ILE A 129 -0.15 5.06 3.60
C ILE A 129 -1.14 4.01 4.11
N ARG A 130 -0.74 2.74 4.10
CA ARG A 130 -1.57 1.64 4.61
C ARG A 130 -1.86 1.76 6.10
N ALA A 131 -0.94 2.32 6.89
CA ALA A 131 -1.15 2.62 8.31
C ALA A 131 -2.05 3.84 8.56
N GLY A 132 -2.55 4.51 7.51
CA GLY A 132 -3.43 5.67 7.59
C GLY A 132 -2.69 6.98 7.85
N ALA A 133 -1.48 7.12 7.31
CA ALA A 133 -0.68 8.33 7.33
C ALA A 133 -0.15 8.67 5.93
N SER A 134 0.54 9.80 5.81
CA SER A 134 1.33 10.20 4.65
C SER A 134 2.68 10.71 5.13
N THR A 135 3.69 10.71 4.29
CA THR A 135 4.96 11.38 4.60
C THR A 135 4.82 12.91 4.54
N GLY A 136 3.68 13.39 4.04
CA GLY A 136 3.32 14.80 3.87
C GLY A 136 3.49 15.28 2.43
N GLY A 137 3.10 16.55 2.20
CA GLY A 137 3.29 17.19 0.91
C GLY A 137 2.46 16.60 -0.23
N MET A 138 3.12 16.22 -1.33
CA MET A 138 2.46 15.79 -2.57
C MET A 138 1.82 14.40 -2.52
N ASP A 139 2.02 13.63 -1.45
CA ASP A 139 1.34 12.35 -1.24
C ASP A 139 -0.16 12.53 -0.90
N ILE A 140 -0.55 13.70 -0.39
CA ILE A 140 -1.91 13.97 0.08
C ILE A 140 -2.94 14.09 -1.07
N PRO A 141 -2.68 14.82 -2.17
CA PRO A 141 -3.59 14.90 -3.30
C PRO A 141 -4.05 13.55 -3.86
N PRO A 142 -3.19 12.55 -4.10
CA PRO A 142 -3.61 11.21 -4.51
C PRO A 142 -4.59 10.54 -3.54
N LEU A 143 -4.39 10.68 -2.23
CA LEU A 143 -5.28 10.13 -1.21
C LEU A 143 -6.65 10.81 -1.20
N VAL A 144 -6.68 12.13 -1.44
CA VAL A 144 -7.92 12.89 -1.60
C VAL A 144 -8.67 12.45 -2.86
N LEU A 145 -7.96 12.29 -3.98
CA LEU A 145 -8.54 11.82 -5.23
C LEU A 145 -9.06 10.38 -5.12
N GLN A 146 -8.36 9.52 -4.39
CA GLN A 146 -8.87 8.19 -4.07
C GLN A 146 -10.21 8.27 -3.32
N LYS A 147 -10.32 9.14 -2.32
CA LYS A 147 -11.55 9.29 -1.54
C LYS A 147 -12.72 9.82 -2.38
N TRP A 148 -12.48 10.76 -3.28
CA TRP A 148 -13.53 11.40 -4.07
C TRP A 148 -13.91 10.63 -5.33
N PHE A 149 -12.91 10.11 -6.05
CA PHE A 149 -13.08 9.52 -7.37
C PHE A 149 -12.75 8.03 -7.41
N ARG A 150 -12.32 7.43 -6.29
CA ARG A 150 -11.90 6.02 -6.20
C ARG A 150 -10.73 5.67 -7.14
N LEU A 151 -9.91 6.66 -7.47
CA LEU A 151 -8.72 6.43 -8.29
C LEU A 151 -7.64 5.71 -7.47
N PRO A 152 -6.87 4.79 -8.08
CA PRO A 152 -5.75 4.13 -7.41
C PRO A 152 -4.70 5.17 -6.95
N VAL A 153 -4.29 5.10 -5.68
CA VAL A 153 -3.30 6.04 -5.10
C VAL A 153 -1.98 5.95 -5.84
N SER A 154 -1.49 4.74 -6.07
CA SER A 154 -0.23 4.46 -6.76
C SER A 154 -0.17 5.11 -8.15
N LEU A 155 -1.20 4.90 -8.96
CA LEU A 155 -1.28 5.48 -10.31
C LEU A 155 -1.33 7.00 -10.26
N THR A 156 -2.12 7.56 -9.33
CA THR A 156 -2.29 9.02 -9.23
C THR A 156 -1.00 9.68 -8.77
N MET A 157 -0.27 9.08 -7.81
CA MET A 157 1.06 9.54 -7.41
C MET A 157 2.04 9.51 -8.59
N MET A 158 2.08 8.41 -9.33
CA MET A 158 2.94 8.29 -10.51
C MET A 158 2.69 9.40 -11.52
N VAL A 159 1.43 9.72 -11.81
CA VAL A 159 1.07 10.80 -12.76
C VAL A 159 1.57 12.15 -12.26
N PHE A 160 1.40 12.47 -10.98
CA PHE A 160 1.91 13.71 -10.40
C PHE A 160 3.43 13.76 -10.42
N ASP A 161 4.11 12.70 -10.01
CA ASP A 161 5.57 12.65 -9.98
C ASP A 161 6.17 12.78 -11.37
N ILE A 162 5.63 12.10 -12.38
CA ILE A 162 6.06 12.23 -13.77
C ILE A 162 5.83 13.66 -14.28
N ALA A 163 4.67 14.25 -13.98
CA ALA A 163 4.41 15.63 -14.38
C ALA A 163 5.42 16.61 -13.76
N ILE A 164 5.78 16.42 -12.50
CA ILE A 164 6.79 17.23 -11.80
C ILE A 164 8.18 17.02 -12.43
N LEU A 165 8.54 15.76 -12.73
CA LEU A 165 9.82 15.45 -13.40
C LEU A 165 9.91 16.08 -14.79
N LEU A 166 8.83 16.11 -15.56
CA LEU A 166 8.79 16.78 -16.86
C LEU A 166 9.01 18.29 -16.73
N VAL A 167 8.47 18.92 -15.69
CA VAL A 167 8.77 20.34 -15.43
C VAL A 167 10.23 20.52 -15.02
N GLN A 168 10.78 19.62 -14.21
CA GLN A 168 12.20 19.66 -13.81
C GLN A 168 13.15 19.39 -14.98
N ALA A 169 12.71 18.69 -16.02
CA ALA A 169 13.51 18.48 -17.24
C ALA A 169 13.94 19.78 -17.95
N LEU A 170 13.24 20.87 -17.69
CA LEU A 170 13.63 22.20 -18.19
C LEU A 170 14.89 22.76 -17.50
N PHE A 171 15.26 22.22 -16.35
CA PHE A 171 16.28 22.77 -15.46
C PHE A 171 17.34 21.75 -15.00
N SER A 172 17.12 20.47 -15.26
CA SER A 172 17.97 19.36 -14.79
C SER A 172 18.58 18.61 -15.98
N PRO A 173 19.73 17.95 -15.80
CA PRO A 173 20.31 17.11 -16.83
C PRO A 173 19.33 16.00 -17.26
N PRO A 174 19.22 15.72 -18.58
CA PRO A 174 18.27 14.72 -19.08
C PRO A 174 18.45 13.32 -18.46
N GLU A 175 19.69 12.92 -18.18
CA GLU A 175 19.99 11.63 -17.56
C GLU A 175 19.39 11.51 -16.15
N GLN A 176 19.49 12.55 -15.33
CA GLN A 176 18.92 12.55 -13.98
C GLN A 176 17.38 12.46 -14.02
N VAL A 177 16.75 13.11 -15.01
CA VAL A 177 15.30 13.03 -15.20
C VAL A 177 14.89 11.63 -15.63
N LEU A 178 15.63 10.98 -16.52
CA LEU A 178 15.37 9.61 -16.96
C LEU A 178 15.51 8.62 -15.80
N TYR A 179 16.55 8.74 -14.98
CA TYR A 179 16.68 7.94 -13.75
C TYR A 179 15.53 8.21 -12.76
N GLY A 180 15.12 9.47 -12.62
CA GLY A 180 13.95 9.84 -11.83
C GLY A 180 12.67 9.16 -12.31
N ILE A 181 12.41 9.10 -13.62
CA ILE A 181 11.26 8.40 -14.20
C ILE A 181 11.32 6.89 -13.90
N VAL A 182 12.48 6.26 -14.08
CA VAL A 182 12.66 4.83 -13.73
C VAL A 182 12.37 4.59 -12.25
N MET A 183 12.90 5.45 -11.37
CA MET A 183 12.65 5.37 -9.93
C MET A 183 11.16 5.50 -9.61
N VAL A 184 10.45 6.47 -10.22
CA VAL A 184 9.00 6.67 -10.02
C VAL A 184 8.21 5.44 -10.44
N ILE A 185 8.52 4.83 -11.57
CA ILE A 185 7.86 3.60 -12.01
C ILE A 185 8.09 2.47 -11.02
N LEU A 186 9.34 2.26 -10.56
CA LEU A 186 9.68 1.22 -9.61
C LEU A 186 8.96 1.40 -8.27
N HIS A 187 9.04 2.61 -7.69
CA HIS A 187 8.39 2.84 -6.41
C HIS A 187 6.86 2.72 -6.50
N THR A 188 6.27 3.12 -7.62
CA THR A 188 4.83 2.97 -7.85
C THR A 188 4.40 1.50 -7.86
N ILE A 189 5.12 0.65 -8.62
CA ILE A 189 4.82 -0.79 -8.69
C ILE A 189 4.93 -1.45 -7.33
N VAL A 190 5.98 -1.11 -6.57
CA VAL A 190 6.20 -1.67 -5.24
C VAL A 190 5.16 -1.18 -4.25
N MET A 191 4.88 0.13 -4.25
CA MET A 191 3.87 0.73 -3.39
C MET A 191 2.48 0.13 -3.64
N ASP A 192 2.10 -0.05 -4.90
CA ASP A 192 0.82 -0.67 -5.26
C ASP A 192 0.69 -2.07 -4.66
N LYS A 193 1.73 -2.89 -4.80
CA LYS A 193 1.76 -4.22 -4.18
C LYS A 193 1.67 -4.14 -2.65
N MET A 194 2.34 -3.17 -2.03
CA MET A 194 2.31 -2.98 -0.58
C MET A 194 0.92 -2.54 -0.09
N LEU A 195 0.22 -1.70 -0.85
CA LEU A 195 -1.14 -1.28 -0.53
C LEU A 195 -2.14 -2.44 -0.60
N LEU A 196 -1.94 -3.36 -1.55
CA LEU A 196 -2.78 -4.55 -1.74
C LEU A 196 -2.44 -5.71 -0.78
N LEU A 197 -1.31 -5.65 -0.06
CA LEU A 197 -0.91 -6.70 0.88
C LEU A 197 -1.93 -6.83 2.02
N GLY A 198 -2.52 -8.01 2.16
CA GLY A 198 -3.46 -8.35 3.24
C GLY A 198 -4.94 -8.10 2.93
N ASP A 199 -5.26 -7.36 1.86
CA ASP A 199 -6.64 -7.19 1.41
C ASP A 199 -7.04 -8.23 0.36
N SER A 200 -6.09 -8.99 -0.16
CA SER A 200 -6.39 -10.06 -1.10
C SER A 200 -7.22 -11.15 -0.43
N ARG A 201 -8.39 -11.38 -0.98
CA ARG A 201 -9.30 -12.46 -0.60
C ARG A 201 -9.16 -13.60 -1.59
N THR A 202 -9.46 -14.78 -1.10
CA THR A 202 -9.44 -15.98 -1.92
C THR A 202 -10.83 -16.58 -1.97
N GLN A 203 -11.37 -16.71 -3.17
CA GLN A 203 -12.57 -17.48 -3.42
C GLN A 203 -12.18 -18.95 -3.55
N VAL A 204 -12.87 -19.79 -2.82
CA VAL A 204 -12.71 -21.24 -2.90
C VAL A 204 -14.00 -21.84 -3.39
N LYS A 205 -13.92 -22.68 -4.41
CA LYS A 205 -15.01 -23.53 -4.88
C LYS A 205 -14.65 -24.98 -4.59
N ILE A 206 -15.57 -25.67 -3.95
CA ILE A 206 -15.37 -27.06 -3.51
C ILE A 206 -16.47 -27.90 -4.12
N VAL A 207 -16.09 -28.96 -4.82
CA VAL A 207 -17.01 -29.99 -5.34
C VAL A 207 -16.69 -31.29 -4.59
N SER A 208 -17.68 -31.82 -3.89
CA SER A 208 -17.52 -33.01 -3.06
C SER A 208 -18.84 -33.74 -2.91
N THR A 209 -18.79 -35.04 -2.74
CA THR A 209 -19.95 -35.86 -2.39
C THR A 209 -20.39 -35.66 -0.94
N ARG A 210 -19.54 -35.02 -0.10
CA ARG A 210 -19.78 -34.72 1.30
C ARG A 210 -19.98 -33.22 1.52
N SER A 211 -20.71 -32.56 0.62
CA SER A 211 -20.90 -31.10 0.61
C SER A 211 -21.49 -30.57 1.92
N ASP A 212 -22.49 -31.26 2.52
CA ASP A 212 -23.12 -30.84 3.75
C ASP A 212 -22.15 -30.84 4.94
N GLU A 213 -21.33 -31.87 5.08
CA GLU A 213 -20.34 -31.95 6.16
C GLU A 213 -19.28 -30.87 6.04
N ILE A 214 -18.82 -30.62 4.82
CA ILE A 214 -17.81 -29.57 4.53
C ILE A 214 -18.41 -28.18 4.81
N ARG A 215 -19.67 -27.92 4.39
CA ARG A 215 -20.37 -26.67 4.68
C ARG A 215 -20.42 -26.40 6.17
N ASP A 216 -20.90 -27.38 6.96
CA ASP A 216 -21.08 -27.23 8.40
C ASP A 216 -19.73 -27.01 9.10
N ALA A 217 -18.70 -27.75 8.68
CA ALA A 217 -17.35 -27.56 9.20
C ALA A 217 -16.76 -26.18 8.88
N ILE A 218 -17.02 -25.62 7.69
CA ILE A 218 -16.58 -24.26 7.32
C ILE A 218 -17.29 -23.23 8.20
N LEU A 219 -18.60 -23.35 8.38
CA LEU A 219 -19.38 -22.44 9.20
C LEU A 219 -18.92 -22.45 10.67
N GLU A 220 -18.66 -23.64 11.24
CA GLU A 220 -18.30 -23.79 12.65
C GLU A 220 -16.82 -23.44 12.92
N GLN A 221 -15.88 -23.90 12.08
CA GLN A 221 -14.45 -23.86 12.39
C GLN A 221 -13.70 -22.70 11.74
N ILE A 222 -14.20 -22.21 10.58
CA ILE A 222 -13.59 -21.09 9.85
C ILE A 222 -14.37 -19.80 10.09
N ASP A 223 -15.65 -19.91 10.48
CA ASP A 223 -16.58 -18.78 10.68
C ASP A 223 -16.70 -17.91 9.41
N ARG A 224 -16.91 -18.57 8.26
CA ARG A 224 -17.09 -17.93 6.95
C ARG A 224 -18.36 -18.42 6.28
N GLY A 225 -19.01 -17.48 5.56
CA GLY A 225 -20.21 -17.79 4.80
C GLY A 225 -19.92 -18.78 3.66
N VAL A 226 -20.86 -19.66 3.43
CA VAL A 226 -20.82 -20.63 2.32
C VAL A 226 -22.08 -20.44 1.49
N THR A 227 -21.92 -20.38 0.18
CA THR A 227 -23.04 -20.39 -0.78
C THR A 227 -23.03 -21.71 -1.54
N ILE A 228 -24.16 -22.38 -1.59
CA ILE A 228 -24.34 -23.62 -2.35
C ILE A 228 -24.82 -23.26 -3.74
N LEU A 229 -24.14 -23.73 -4.76
CA LEU A 229 -24.54 -23.64 -6.14
C LEU A 229 -24.92 -25.04 -6.62
N HIS A 230 -26.18 -25.22 -7.02
CA HIS A 230 -26.63 -26.48 -7.60
C HIS A 230 -26.25 -26.56 -9.08
N GLY A 231 -25.74 -27.66 -9.50
CA GLY A 231 -25.30 -27.91 -10.86
C GLY A 231 -25.49 -29.36 -11.27
N GLU A 232 -24.95 -29.70 -12.43
CA GLU A 232 -24.95 -31.06 -12.98
C GLU A 232 -23.54 -31.41 -13.45
N GLY A 233 -23.08 -32.61 -13.14
CA GLY A 233 -21.81 -33.11 -13.62
C GLY A 233 -21.81 -33.25 -15.15
N GLY A 234 -20.89 -32.55 -15.83
CA GLY A 234 -20.88 -32.55 -17.30
C GLY A 234 -20.58 -33.90 -17.97
N TYR A 235 -20.03 -34.85 -17.21
CA TYR A 235 -19.75 -36.20 -17.70
C TYR A 235 -20.77 -37.25 -17.18
N THR A 236 -21.11 -37.17 -15.91
CA THR A 236 -22.01 -38.15 -15.24
C THR A 236 -23.47 -37.79 -15.38
N HIS A 237 -23.80 -36.52 -15.68
CA HIS A 237 -25.16 -35.96 -15.65
C HIS A 237 -25.84 -36.13 -14.29
N GLU A 238 -25.09 -36.32 -13.23
CA GLU A 238 -25.61 -36.40 -11.87
C GLU A 238 -25.71 -35.00 -11.24
N PRO A 239 -26.74 -34.76 -10.41
CA PRO A 239 -26.81 -33.54 -9.61
C PRO A 239 -25.57 -33.37 -8.74
N THR A 240 -24.98 -32.20 -8.75
CA THR A 240 -23.80 -31.88 -7.94
C THR A 240 -23.96 -30.53 -7.25
N GLU A 241 -23.29 -30.38 -6.12
CA GLU A 241 -23.24 -29.11 -5.39
C GLU A 241 -21.83 -28.54 -5.40
N VAL A 242 -21.74 -27.25 -5.66
CA VAL A 242 -20.50 -26.50 -5.55
C VAL A 242 -20.59 -25.57 -4.35
N LEU A 243 -19.80 -25.79 -3.35
CA LEU A 243 -19.68 -24.87 -2.21
C LEU A 243 -18.76 -23.73 -2.59
N LEU A 244 -19.26 -22.51 -2.49
CA LEU A 244 -18.51 -21.29 -2.73
C LEU A 244 -18.31 -20.54 -1.42
N SER A 245 -17.05 -20.33 -1.02
CA SER A 245 -16.69 -19.55 0.14
C SER A 245 -15.58 -18.55 -0.20
N VAL A 246 -15.53 -17.45 0.54
CA VAL A 246 -14.48 -16.44 0.41
C VAL A 246 -13.75 -16.34 1.75
N VAL A 247 -12.46 -16.55 1.73
CA VAL A 247 -11.60 -16.56 2.92
C VAL A 247 -10.41 -15.60 2.76
N SER A 248 -9.77 -15.25 3.85
CA SER A 248 -8.49 -14.57 3.80
C SER A 248 -7.36 -15.54 3.40
N ASN A 249 -6.27 -15.00 2.86
CA ASN A 249 -5.09 -15.83 2.54
C ASN A 249 -4.51 -16.55 3.77
N GLN A 250 -4.74 -16.03 4.97
CA GLN A 250 -4.30 -16.66 6.23
C GLN A 250 -5.19 -17.84 6.63
N GLU A 251 -6.46 -17.81 6.25
CA GLU A 251 -7.45 -18.87 6.56
C GLU A 251 -7.41 -20.00 5.53
N LEU A 252 -6.95 -19.73 4.32
CA LEU A 252 -6.90 -20.69 3.22
C LEU A 252 -6.23 -22.01 3.60
N PRO A 253 -5.01 -22.04 4.20
CA PRO A 253 -4.36 -23.31 4.55
C PRO A 253 -5.14 -24.12 5.60
N LYS A 254 -5.87 -23.43 6.49
CA LYS A 254 -6.73 -24.10 7.46
C LYS A 254 -7.96 -24.70 6.79
N LEU A 255 -8.56 -23.96 5.85
CA LEU A 255 -9.71 -24.43 5.08
C LEU A 255 -9.34 -25.63 4.20
N GLU A 256 -8.23 -25.59 3.49
CA GLU A 256 -7.75 -26.71 2.66
C GLU A 256 -7.54 -27.99 3.51
N LYS A 257 -6.87 -27.88 4.65
CA LYS A 257 -6.69 -29.00 5.58
C LYS A 257 -8.02 -29.54 6.09
N LEU A 258 -8.96 -28.67 6.45
CA LEU A 258 -10.28 -29.05 6.92
C LEU A 258 -11.04 -29.83 5.85
N VAL A 259 -11.10 -29.30 4.63
CA VAL A 259 -11.82 -29.93 3.52
C VAL A 259 -11.22 -31.30 3.16
N HIS A 260 -9.90 -31.40 3.00
CA HIS A 260 -9.24 -32.69 2.71
C HIS A 260 -9.29 -33.68 3.86
N SER A 261 -9.48 -33.25 5.10
CA SER A 261 -9.70 -34.17 6.22
C SER A 261 -11.08 -34.84 6.19
N ILE A 262 -12.07 -34.15 5.59
CA ILE A 262 -13.44 -34.65 5.43
C ILE A 262 -13.54 -35.49 4.15
N ASP A 263 -13.06 -34.94 3.03
CA ASP A 263 -13.07 -35.61 1.73
C ASP A 263 -11.71 -35.43 1.03
N PRO A 264 -10.83 -36.43 1.08
CA PRO A 264 -9.53 -36.37 0.42
C PRO A 264 -9.58 -36.30 -1.12
N GLU A 265 -10.69 -36.75 -1.72
CA GLU A 265 -10.88 -36.78 -3.17
C GLU A 265 -11.67 -35.58 -3.70
N CYS A 266 -12.01 -34.61 -2.85
CA CYS A 266 -12.73 -33.43 -3.24
C CYS A 266 -11.98 -32.62 -4.32
N PHE A 267 -12.73 -31.99 -5.21
CA PHE A 267 -12.17 -31.07 -6.19
C PHE A 267 -12.24 -29.62 -5.66
N LEU A 268 -11.08 -29.01 -5.49
CA LEU A 268 -10.97 -27.67 -4.86
C LEU A 268 -10.34 -26.71 -5.86
N ILE A 269 -11.04 -25.59 -6.16
CA ILE A 269 -10.55 -24.49 -7.01
C ILE A 269 -10.30 -23.28 -6.11
N VAL A 270 -9.09 -22.75 -6.19
CA VAL A 270 -8.66 -21.55 -5.47
C VAL A 270 -8.44 -20.42 -6.47
N SER A 271 -9.16 -19.32 -6.30
CA SER A 271 -9.05 -18.15 -7.17
C SER A 271 -8.85 -16.88 -6.33
N ARG A 272 -7.90 -16.04 -6.71
CA ARG A 272 -7.73 -14.73 -6.07
C ARG A 272 -8.84 -13.79 -6.48
N VAL A 273 -9.38 -13.06 -5.51
CA VAL A 273 -10.42 -12.05 -5.74
C VAL A 273 -9.84 -10.68 -5.45
N THR A 274 -9.98 -9.78 -6.40
CA THR A 274 -9.44 -8.41 -6.31
C THR A 274 -10.22 -7.55 -5.32
N GLU A 275 -11.55 -7.75 -5.25
CA GLU A 275 -12.42 -6.99 -4.35
C GLU A 275 -13.58 -7.86 -3.89
N VAL A 276 -13.89 -7.79 -2.60
CA VAL A 276 -15.07 -8.40 -1.99
C VAL A 276 -15.73 -7.36 -1.11
N SER A 277 -16.98 -7.05 -1.41
CA SER A 277 -17.80 -6.14 -0.61
C SER A 277 -19.06 -6.84 -0.13
N GLY A 278 -19.49 -6.55 1.09
CA GLY A 278 -20.70 -7.12 1.68
C GLY A 278 -20.54 -7.48 3.15
N ARG A 279 -21.57 -8.16 3.70
CA ARG A 279 -21.58 -8.59 5.10
C ARG A 279 -20.46 -9.60 5.38
N GLY A 280 -19.73 -9.40 6.48
CA GLY A 280 -18.59 -10.22 6.87
C GLY A 280 -17.25 -9.81 6.26
N PHE A 281 -17.25 -8.82 5.33
CA PHE A 281 -16.04 -8.27 4.70
C PHE A 281 -15.94 -6.75 4.86
N SER A 282 -16.85 -5.99 4.23
CA SER A 282 -16.91 -4.53 4.33
C SER A 282 -17.98 -4.02 5.30
N LEU A 283 -18.93 -4.88 5.70
CA LEU A 283 -19.97 -4.61 6.67
C LEU A 283 -19.85 -5.60 7.84
N GLU A 284 -20.30 -5.18 9.04
CA GLU A 284 -20.32 -6.05 10.22
C GLU A 284 -21.16 -7.32 9.98
N LYS A 285 -20.68 -8.45 10.50
CA LYS A 285 -21.41 -9.72 10.47
C LYS A 285 -22.69 -9.59 11.29
N GLN A 286 -23.83 -9.80 10.65
CA GLN A 286 -25.10 -10.01 11.33
C GLN A 286 -25.64 -11.36 10.88
N TYR A 287 -25.62 -12.33 11.79
CA TYR A 287 -26.34 -13.58 11.62
C TYR A 287 -27.81 -13.31 12.03
N GLN A 288 -28.72 -13.49 11.08
CA GLN A 288 -30.17 -13.55 11.39
C GLN A 288 -30.56 -14.99 11.68
#